data_886494052571bb2ca76366cc9f06c0c8
#
_entry.id   886494052571bb2ca76366cc9f06c0c8
#
_cell.length_a   1.000
_cell.length_b   1.000
_cell.length_c   1.000
_cell.angle_alpha   90.00
_cell.angle_beta   90.00
_cell.angle_gamma   90.00
#
_symmetry.space_group_name_H-M   'P 1'
#
loop_
_entity.id
_entity.type
_entity.pdbx_description
1 polymer ?
#
loop_
_entity_poly.entity_id
_entity_poly.type
_entity_poly.pdbx_seq_one_letter_code
_entity_poly.pdbx_strand_id
1 'polypeptide(L)'
;MMPDVNQSGKSQNEWNPQQDVPTIMLDHVSKWYGNIVGLNDVSIAISGGVTGLLGPNGAGKSTLFKILAGKLKPSQGTVRLFGTDPWKSAAPYSRVGYVSENDALYDWMTAIDFVTTLARLYGYTRDEARAKAEKVLEFVSLTDVMNKQIGKFSKGMRQRVKIAHALVNDPELIILGKSMILYPEP
;
A
#
# COMPACT_ATOMS: atom_id res chain seq x y z
N MET A 1 32.09 -19.15 -45.64
CA MET A 1 31.03 -18.18 -45.75
C MET A 1 30.04 -18.52 -44.64
N MET A 2 30.21 -17.91 -43.43
CA MET A 2 29.34 -18.10 -42.28
C MET A 2 28.39 -16.90 -42.22
N PRO A 3 27.10 -17.08 -41.93
CA PRO A 3 26.19 -15.96 -41.79
C PRO A 3 26.33 -15.28 -40.41
N ASP A 4 26.35 -13.95 -40.44
CA ASP A 4 26.33 -13.08 -39.31
C ASP A 4 25.12 -13.34 -38.38
N VAL A 5 25.38 -13.57 -37.10
CA VAL A 5 24.36 -13.59 -36.06
C VAL A 5 24.12 -12.16 -35.61
N ASN A 6 23.03 -11.61 -36.08
CA ASN A 6 22.53 -10.30 -35.74
C ASN A 6 22.14 -10.24 -34.24
N GLN A 7 22.91 -9.49 -33.46
CA GLN A 7 22.58 -9.12 -32.11
C GLN A 7 21.55 -7.99 -32.14
N SER A 8 20.28 -8.32 -31.99
CA SER A 8 19.23 -7.32 -31.85
C SER A 8 18.56 -7.40 -30.47
N GLY A 9 18.78 -6.34 -29.71
CA GLY A 9 17.76 -5.73 -28.92
C GLY A 9 17.60 -6.18 -27.47
N LYS A 10 18.56 -5.92 -26.62
CA LYS A 10 18.21 -5.58 -25.22
C LYS A 10 17.73 -4.15 -25.22
N SER A 11 16.42 -3.93 -25.08
CA SER A 11 15.88 -2.63 -24.70
C SER A 11 16.30 -2.36 -23.26
N GLN A 12 17.38 -1.63 -23.10
CA GLN A 12 17.73 -1.01 -21.85
C GLN A 12 16.70 0.09 -21.65
N ASN A 13 15.72 -0.12 -20.77
CA ASN A 13 14.96 0.95 -20.17
C ASN A 13 15.95 1.73 -19.28
N GLU A 14 16.68 2.66 -19.89
CA GLU A 14 17.51 3.60 -19.16
C GLU A 14 16.59 4.48 -18.34
N TRP A 15 16.68 4.34 -17.02
CA TRP A 15 15.98 5.20 -16.07
C TRP A 15 16.37 6.67 -16.35
N ASN A 16 15.37 7.47 -16.74
CA ASN A 16 15.56 8.89 -16.98
C ASN A 16 15.03 9.69 -15.78
N PRO A 17 15.92 10.24 -14.92
CA PRO A 17 15.53 10.97 -13.72
C PRO A 17 14.70 12.25 -14.00
N GLN A 18 14.60 12.69 -15.23
CA GLN A 18 13.84 13.88 -15.64
C GLN A 18 12.42 13.54 -16.14
N GLN A 19 12.12 12.27 -16.44
CA GLN A 19 10.81 11.86 -16.98
C GLN A 19 10.02 10.93 -16.04
N ASP A 20 10.66 10.19 -15.13
CA ASP A 20 10.00 9.25 -14.23
C ASP A 20 10.10 9.72 -12.77
N VAL A 21 9.06 10.42 -12.30
CA VAL A 21 8.94 10.72 -10.87
C VAL A 21 8.68 9.41 -10.11
N PRO A 22 9.59 8.98 -9.21
CA PRO A 22 9.38 7.77 -8.44
C PRO A 22 8.06 7.82 -7.65
N THR A 23 7.34 6.70 -7.60
CA THR A 23 6.14 6.55 -6.77
C THR A 23 6.46 6.76 -5.29
N ILE A 24 7.62 6.24 -4.86
CA ILE A 24 8.18 6.45 -3.52
C ILE A 24 9.61 6.93 -3.67
N MET A 25 9.96 8.01 -2.96
CA MET A 25 11.33 8.47 -2.81
C MET A 25 11.62 8.75 -1.34
N LEU A 26 12.65 8.12 -0.84
CA LEU A 26 13.24 8.36 0.48
C LEU A 26 14.66 8.87 0.27
N ASP A 27 15.02 9.92 0.99
CA ASP A 27 16.34 10.52 0.92
C ASP A 27 16.86 10.76 2.35
N HIS A 28 17.88 10.00 2.75
CA HIS A 28 18.51 10.01 4.07
C HIS A 28 17.51 9.94 5.24
N VAL A 29 16.48 9.08 5.12
CA VAL A 29 15.39 8.99 6.10
C VAL A 29 15.83 8.22 7.33
N SER A 30 15.73 8.88 8.48
CA SER A 30 15.95 8.28 9.80
C SER A 30 14.77 8.53 10.73
N LYS A 31 14.56 7.61 11.67
CA LYS A 31 13.55 7.72 12.73
C LYS A 31 14.07 7.24 14.07
N TRP A 32 13.99 8.11 15.04
CA TRP A 32 14.29 7.81 16.45
C TRP A 32 13.02 7.80 17.30
N TYR A 33 12.98 6.90 18.26
CA TYR A 33 12.00 6.83 19.34
C TYR A 33 12.74 7.11 20.66
N GLY A 34 12.82 8.39 21.05
CA GLY A 34 13.74 8.80 22.10
C GLY A 34 15.19 8.43 21.70
N ASN A 35 15.85 7.60 22.48
CA ASN A 35 17.23 7.15 22.23
C ASN A 35 17.32 5.86 21.37
N ILE A 36 16.17 5.31 20.93
CA ILE A 36 16.14 4.07 20.15
C ILE A 36 16.03 4.42 18.66
N VAL A 37 16.95 3.86 17.87
CA VAL A 37 16.91 3.99 16.40
C VAL A 37 15.89 3.00 15.85
N GLY A 38 14.81 3.49 15.24
CA GLY A 38 13.80 2.68 14.57
C GLY A 38 14.03 2.54 13.06
N LEU A 39 14.71 3.50 12.43
CA LEU A 39 15.15 3.49 11.04
C LEU A 39 16.39 4.38 10.93
N ASN A 40 17.41 3.92 10.22
CA ASN A 40 18.67 4.65 10.11
C ASN A 40 19.08 4.85 8.66
N ASP A 41 19.13 6.11 8.23
CA ASP A 41 19.73 6.59 6.98
C ASP A 41 19.32 5.81 5.73
N VAL A 42 18.01 5.69 5.50
CA VAL A 42 17.47 4.95 4.36
C VAL A 42 17.24 5.86 3.18
N SER A 43 17.88 5.56 2.05
CA SER A 43 17.66 6.20 0.75
C SER A 43 17.21 5.14 -0.26
N ILE A 44 16.04 5.34 -0.88
CA ILE A 44 15.46 4.42 -1.86
C ILE A 44 14.52 5.17 -2.80
N ALA A 45 14.51 4.77 -4.07
CA ALA A 45 13.53 5.20 -5.05
C ALA A 45 12.82 3.97 -5.64
N ILE A 46 11.48 4.01 -5.68
CA ILE A 46 10.63 2.94 -6.23
C ILE A 46 9.68 3.58 -7.24
N SER A 47 9.76 3.18 -8.50
CA SER A 47 8.97 3.77 -9.59
C SER A 47 7.73 2.94 -9.97
N GLY A 48 7.68 1.65 -9.66
CA GLY A 48 6.53 0.79 -9.99
C GLY A 48 6.81 -0.69 -9.75
N GLY A 49 5.83 -1.52 -10.11
CA GLY A 49 5.90 -2.97 -9.93
C GLY A 49 5.71 -3.43 -8.49
N VAL A 50 6.14 -4.65 -8.18
CA VAL A 50 6.06 -5.25 -6.86
C VAL A 50 7.42 -5.21 -6.18
N THR A 51 7.52 -4.53 -5.04
CA THR A 51 8.74 -4.44 -4.24
C THR A 51 8.55 -5.13 -2.91
N GLY A 52 9.38 -6.15 -2.62
CA GLY A 52 9.41 -6.85 -1.34
C GLY A 52 10.47 -6.26 -0.40
N LEU A 53 10.06 -5.92 0.83
CA LEU A 53 11.00 -5.49 1.88
C LEU A 53 11.33 -6.66 2.78
N LEU A 54 12.54 -7.21 2.64
CA LEU A 54 13.05 -8.35 3.40
C LEU A 54 14.04 -7.89 4.47
N GLY A 55 14.12 -8.64 5.55
CA GLY A 55 15.07 -8.39 6.65
C GLY A 55 14.61 -8.99 7.98
N PRO A 56 15.51 -9.09 8.97
CA PRO A 56 15.20 -9.64 10.30
C PRO A 56 14.18 -8.78 11.06
N ASN A 57 13.67 -9.34 12.16
CA ASN A 57 12.85 -8.55 13.10
C ASN A 57 13.72 -7.44 13.71
N GLY A 58 13.12 -6.25 13.86
CA GLY A 58 13.88 -5.07 14.33
C GLY A 58 14.60 -4.27 13.23
N ALA A 59 14.67 -4.74 11.98
CA ALA A 59 15.33 -4.02 10.88
C ALA A 59 14.62 -2.72 10.42
N GLY A 60 13.63 -2.23 11.14
CA GLY A 60 12.93 -0.98 10.82
C GLY A 60 11.78 -1.10 9.80
N LYS A 61 11.46 -2.30 9.30
CA LYS A 61 10.41 -2.50 8.27
C LYS A 61 9.08 -1.87 8.65
N SER A 62 8.56 -2.18 9.84
CA SER A 62 7.28 -1.62 10.33
C SER A 62 7.35 -0.11 10.55
N THR A 63 8.52 0.44 10.91
CA THR A 63 8.76 1.88 11.01
C THR A 63 8.67 2.53 9.63
N LEU A 64 9.32 1.94 8.63
CA LEU A 64 9.28 2.42 7.25
C LEU A 64 7.84 2.40 6.71
N PHE A 65 7.09 1.31 6.87
CA PHE A 65 5.69 1.25 6.44
C PHE A 65 4.80 2.29 7.12
N LYS A 66 5.01 2.56 8.42
CA LYS A 66 4.29 3.62 9.14
C LYS A 66 4.63 5.01 8.61
N ILE A 67 5.88 5.25 8.20
CA ILE A 67 6.30 6.51 7.57
C ILE A 67 5.61 6.66 6.21
N LEU A 68 5.68 5.65 5.34
CA LEU A 68 5.05 5.67 4.03
C LEU A 68 3.52 5.80 4.10
N ALA A 69 2.90 5.20 5.13
CA ALA A 69 1.45 5.33 5.38
C ALA A 69 1.05 6.63 6.08
N GLY A 70 1.97 7.58 6.30
CA GLY A 70 1.70 8.87 6.94
C GLY A 70 1.41 8.81 8.44
N LYS A 71 1.55 7.65 9.06
CA LYS A 71 1.29 7.46 10.50
C LYS A 71 2.42 7.90 11.40
N LEU A 72 3.60 8.10 10.82
CA LEU A 72 4.82 8.42 11.55
C LEU A 72 5.69 9.38 10.73
N LYS A 73 5.92 10.58 11.24
CA LYS A 73 6.84 11.53 10.61
C LYS A 73 8.29 11.08 10.82
N PRO A 74 9.16 11.12 9.80
CA PRO A 74 10.59 10.88 9.96
C PRO A 74 11.20 11.91 10.92
N SER A 75 12.30 11.54 11.57
CA SER A 75 13.08 12.46 12.42
C SER A 75 14.07 13.27 11.58
N GLN A 76 14.60 12.66 10.51
CA GLN A 76 15.49 13.30 9.52
C GLN A 76 15.19 12.77 8.12
N GLY A 77 15.73 13.48 7.12
CA GLY A 77 15.56 13.13 5.72
C GLY A 77 14.25 13.61 5.12
N THR A 78 14.05 13.28 3.86
CA THR A 78 12.83 13.64 3.11
C THR A 78 12.14 12.40 2.55
N VAL A 79 10.80 12.47 2.53
CA VAL A 79 9.94 11.45 1.92
C VAL A 79 9.09 12.12 0.87
N ARG A 80 8.98 11.51 -0.29
CA ARG A 80 8.06 11.93 -1.34
C ARG A 80 7.23 10.72 -1.80
N LEU A 81 5.94 10.94 -1.93
CA LEU A 81 5.00 10.03 -2.56
C LEU A 81 4.47 10.72 -3.82
N PHE A 82 4.64 10.09 -4.98
CA PHE A 82 4.27 10.69 -6.28
C PHE A 82 4.86 12.11 -6.45
N GLY A 83 6.11 12.31 -6.03
CA GLY A 83 6.81 13.59 -6.08
C GLY A 83 6.43 14.60 -4.99
N THR A 84 5.39 14.35 -4.19
CA THR A 84 4.87 15.28 -3.18
C THR A 84 5.32 14.89 -1.77
N ASP A 85 5.68 15.87 -0.95
CA ASP A 85 5.97 15.68 0.48
C ASP A 85 4.64 15.46 1.24
N PRO A 86 4.41 14.26 1.80
CA PRO A 86 3.12 13.93 2.41
C PRO A 86 2.87 14.61 3.76
N TRP A 87 3.86 15.30 4.34
CA TRP A 87 3.68 16.15 5.53
C TRP A 87 3.38 17.61 5.21
N LYS A 88 3.55 18.01 3.94
CA LYS A 88 3.13 19.33 3.45
C LYS A 88 1.76 19.29 2.78
N SER A 89 1.38 18.15 2.22
CA SER A 89 0.08 17.95 1.57
C SER A 89 -0.41 16.52 1.78
N ALA A 90 -1.66 16.34 2.17
CA ALA A 90 -2.29 15.02 2.29
C ALA A 90 -2.72 14.43 0.93
N ALA A 91 -2.64 15.20 -0.16
CA ALA A 91 -3.09 14.77 -1.49
C ALA A 91 -2.54 13.41 -1.95
N PRO A 92 -1.26 13.03 -1.71
CA PRO A 92 -0.77 11.72 -2.10
C PRO A 92 -1.53 10.55 -1.48
N TYR A 93 -2.09 10.71 -0.28
CA TYR A 93 -2.77 9.62 0.42
C TYR A 93 -4.11 9.22 -0.19
N SER A 94 -4.73 10.05 -1.00
CA SER A 94 -5.91 9.65 -1.80
C SER A 94 -5.60 8.57 -2.84
N ARG A 95 -4.31 8.39 -3.18
CA ARG A 95 -3.78 7.43 -4.16
C ARG A 95 -3.12 6.22 -3.50
N VAL A 96 -3.13 6.14 -2.16
CA VAL A 96 -2.46 5.09 -1.38
C VAL A 96 -3.47 4.22 -0.65
N GLY A 97 -3.43 2.91 -0.90
CA GLY A 97 -4.09 1.90 -0.09
C GLY A 97 -3.13 1.33 0.95
N TYR A 98 -3.54 1.26 2.21
CA TYR A 98 -2.70 0.73 3.29
C TYR A 98 -3.38 -0.40 4.04
N VAL A 99 -2.75 -1.57 4.06
CA VAL A 99 -3.16 -2.73 4.86
C VAL A 99 -2.26 -2.83 6.08
N SER A 100 -2.80 -2.51 7.26
CA SER A 100 -2.04 -2.55 8.51
C SER A 100 -1.82 -3.97 9.03
N GLU A 101 -0.75 -4.18 9.82
CA GLU A 101 -0.51 -5.44 10.54
C GLU A 101 -1.59 -5.68 11.60
N ASN A 102 -2.07 -4.61 12.23
CA ASN A 102 -3.07 -4.68 13.29
C ASN A 102 -4.45 -4.98 12.72
N ASP A 103 -5.24 -5.69 13.51
CA ASP A 103 -6.65 -5.95 13.20
C ASP A 103 -7.48 -4.75 13.65
N ALA A 104 -7.59 -3.75 12.77
CA ALA A 104 -8.33 -2.51 13.01
C ALA A 104 -9.74 -2.56 12.40
N LEU A 105 -10.42 -3.69 12.54
CA LEU A 105 -11.79 -3.90 12.06
C LEU A 105 -12.80 -3.75 13.19
N TYR A 106 -14.01 -3.29 12.87
CA TYR A 106 -15.11 -3.19 13.81
C TYR A 106 -15.97 -4.45 13.76
N ASP A 107 -15.87 -5.30 14.77
CA ASP A 107 -16.50 -6.62 14.84
C ASP A 107 -18.02 -6.61 14.73
N TRP A 108 -18.66 -5.53 15.17
CA TRP A 108 -20.12 -5.32 15.13
C TRP A 108 -20.64 -4.86 13.75
N MET A 109 -19.78 -4.37 12.87
CA MET A 109 -20.17 -3.96 11.51
C MET A 109 -20.23 -5.16 10.56
N THR A 110 -21.06 -5.05 9.51
CA THR A 110 -20.95 -5.95 8.37
C THR A 110 -19.75 -5.54 7.49
N ALA A 111 -19.23 -6.48 6.69
CA ALA A 111 -18.11 -6.16 5.80
C ALA A 111 -18.49 -5.07 4.79
N ILE A 112 -19.71 -5.14 4.24
CA ILE A 112 -20.20 -4.14 3.30
C ILE A 112 -20.36 -2.75 3.94
N ASP A 113 -20.90 -2.67 5.16
CA ASP A 113 -21.06 -1.39 5.84
C ASP A 113 -19.71 -0.78 6.22
N PHE A 114 -18.76 -1.61 6.66
CA PHE A 114 -17.40 -1.18 7.00
C PHE A 114 -16.72 -0.56 5.77
N VAL A 115 -16.66 -1.28 4.65
CA VAL A 115 -15.99 -0.80 3.43
C VAL A 115 -16.73 0.41 2.83
N THR A 116 -18.06 0.40 2.82
CA THR A 116 -18.87 1.55 2.36
C THR A 116 -18.60 2.80 3.21
N THR A 117 -18.55 2.65 4.54
CA THR A 117 -18.28 3.78 5.44
C THR A 117 -16.92 4.40 5.16
N LEU A 118 -15.90 3.57 4.96
CA LEU A 118 -14.56 4.06 4.65
C LEU A 118 -14.47 4.68 3.25
N ALA A 119 -15.16 4.12 2.26
CA ALA A 119 -15.26 4.73 0.93
C ALA A 119 -15.85 6.15 1.00
N ARG A 120 -16.86 6.37 1.83
CA ARG A 120 -17.46 7.71 2.01
C ARG A 120 -16.49 8.75 2.55
N LEU A 121 -15.45 8.36 3.29
CA LEU A 121 -14.42 9.28 3.75
C LEU A 121 -13.57 9.86 2.60
N TYR A 122 -13.57 9.22 1.44
CA TYR A 122 -12.95 9.73 0.22
C TYR A 122 -13.87 10.68 -0.58
N GLY A 123 -15.06 10.99 -0.08
CA GLY A 123 -15.98 11.94 -0.68
C GLY A 123 -17.04 11.33 -1.61
N TYR A 124 -17.11 10.00 -1.74
CA TYR A 124 -18.15 9.33 -2.52
C TYR A 124 -19.54 9.51 -1.87
N THR A 125 -20.57 9.64 -2.68
CA THR A 125 -21.96 9.53 -2.24
C THR A 125 -22.24 8.16 -1.64
N ARG A 126 -23.36 7.99 -0.96
CA ARG A 126 -23.73 6.71 -0.34
C ARG A 126 -23.79 5.57 -1.37
N ASP A 127 -24.41 5.85 -2.50
CA ASP A 127 -24.66 4.85 -3.54
C ASP A 127 -23.36 4.48 -4.29
N GLU A 128 -22.53 5.47 -4.64
CA GLU A 128 -21.21 5.24 -5.21
C GLU A 128 -20.29 4.44 -4.26
N ALA A 129 -20.25 4.82 -2.99
CA ALA A 129 -19.44 4.13 -1.98
C ALA A 129 -19.88 2.67 -1.81
N ARG A 130 -21.21 2.42 -1.83
CA ARG A 130 -21.74 1.07 -1.74
C ARG A 130 -21.40 0.24 -2.97
N ALA A 131 -21.56 0.78 -4.16
CA ALA A 131 -21.21 0.09 -5.42
C ALA A 131 -19.71 -0.25 -5.47
N LYS A 132 -18.83 0.68 -5.05
CA LYS A 132 -17.39 0.42 -4.93
C LYS A 132 -17.10 -0.66 -3.89
N ALA A 133 -17.76 -0.64 -2.73
CA ALA A 133 -17.58 -1.63 -1.68
C ALA A 133 -18.00 -3.04 -2.14
N GLU A 134 -19.12 -3.16 -2.84
CA GLU A 134 -19.58 -4.43 -3.41
C GLU A 134 -18.54 -4.99 -4.40
N LYS A 135 -18.05 -4.15 -5.32
CA LYS A 135 -17.04 -4.53 -6.31
C LYS A 135 -15.73 -5.03 -5.67
N VAL A 136 -15.20 -4.34 -4.67
CA VAL A 136 -13.95 -4.77 -4.03
C VAL A 136 -14.14 -5.98 -3.11
N LEU A 137 -15.32 -6.16 -2.50
CA LEU A 137 -15.64 -7.36 -1.72
C LEU A 137 -15.82 -8.58 -2.61
N GLU A 138 -16.38 -8.42 -3.81
CA GLU A 138 -16.41 -9.45 -4.84
C GLU A 138 -14.99 -9.83 -5.27
N PHE A 139 -14.15 -8.85 -5.58
CA PHE A 139 -12.74 -9.06 -5.96
C PHE A 139 -11.96 -9.90 -4.94
N VAL A 140 -12.23 -9.70 -3.64
CA VAL A 140 -11.59 -10.49 -2.57
C VAL A 140 -12.40 -11.75 -2.18
N SER A 141 -13.38 -12.17 -2.98
CA SER A 141 -14.21 -13.38 -2.78
C SER A 141 -14.93 -13.38 -1.42
N LEU A 142 -15.63 -12.30 -1.09
CA LEU A 142 -16.46 -12.16 0.12
C LEU A 142 -17.93 -11.87 -0.19
N THR A 143 -18.40 -11.99 -1.42
CA THR A 143 -19.76 -11.68 -1.87
C THR A 143 -20.83 -12.35 -1.02
N ASP A 144 -20.72 -13.67 -0.80
CA ASP A 144 -21.73 -14.46 -0.08
C ASP A 144 -21.84 -14.15 1.42
N VAL A 145 -20.84 -13.45 1.95
CA VAL A 145 -20.73 -13.17 3.38
C VAL A 145 -20.64 -11.68 3.70
N MET A 146 -20.63 -10.80 2.71
CA MET A 146 -20.43 -9.37 2.90
C MET A 146 -21.44 -8.70 3.84
N ASN A 147 -22.66 -9.28 3.96
CA ASN A 147 -23.72 -8.82 4.87
C ASN A 147 -23.61 -9.41 6.28
N LYS A 148 -22.61 -10.27 6.56
CA LYS A 148 -22.37 -10.82 7.89
C LYS A 148 -21.42 -9.93 8.68
N GLN A 149 -21.59 -9.93 10.02
CA GLN A 149 -20.71 -9.19 10.92
C GLN A 149 -19.27 -9.70 10.84
N ILE A 150 -18.31 -8.77 10.82
CA ILE A 150 -16.88 -9.04 10.73
C ILE A 150 -16.37 -9.88 11.91
N GLY A 151 -16.98 -9.74 13.10
CA GLY A 151 -16.65 -10.55 14.28
C GLY A 151 -16.87 -12.05 14.11
N LYS A 152 -17.66 -12.48 13.09
CA LYS A 152 -17.90 -13.90 12.75
C LYS A 152 -16.92 -14.41 11.68
N PHE A 153 -15.98 -13.57 11.20
CA PHE A 153 -15.08 -13.92 10.11
C PHE A 153 -13.85 -14.66 10.62
N SER A 154 -13.38 -15.62 9.82
CA SER A 154 -12.06 -16.22 10.04
C SER A 154 -10.95 -15.18 9.87
N LYS A 155 -9.75 -15.48 10.37
CA LYS A 155 -8.59 -14.60 10.21
C LYS A 155 -8.31 -14.26 8.74
N GLY A 156 -8.46 -15.24 7.82
CA GLY A 156 -8.30 -15.03 6.39
C GLY A 156 -9.37 -14.11 5.80
N MET A 157 -10.65 -14.28 6.22
CA MET A 157 -11.74 -13.39 5.78
C MET A 157 -11.54 -11.96 6.29
N ARG A 158 -11.13 -11.78 7.55
CA ARG A 158 -10.78 -10.46 8.11
C ARG A 158 -9.66 -9.79 7.32
N GLN A 159 -8.64 -10.57 6.93
CA GLN A 159 -7.56 -10.05 6.09
C GLN A 159 -8.05 -9.60 4.71
N ARG A 160 -8.98 -10.36 4.08
CA ARG A 160 -9.60 -9.95 2.81
C ARG A 160 -10.42 -8.66 2.95
N VAL A 161 -11.14 -8.45 4.05
CA VAL A 161 -11.82 -7.16 4.32
C VAL A 161 -10.83 -6.00 4.39
N LYS A 162 -9.66 -6.19 5.02
CA LYS A 162 -8.62 -5.14 5.05
C LYS A 162 -8.06 -4.83 3.66
N ILE A 163 -7.92 -5.84 2.82
CA ILE A 163 -7.50 -5.65 1.42
C ILE A 163 -8.59 -4.90 0.65
N ALA A 164 -9.86 -5.32 0.76
CA ALA A 164 -10.98 -4.63 0.12
C ALA A 164 -11.05 -3.15 0.50
N HIS A 165 -10.87 -2.83 1.80
CA HIS A 165 -10.78 -1.44 2.26
C HIS A 165 -9.63 -0.68 1.59
N ALA A 166 -8.45 -1.28 1.50
CA ALA A 166 -7.30 -0.62 0.88
C ALA A 166 -7.49 -0.36 -0.63
N LEU A 167 -8.31 -1.18 -1.29
CA LEU A 167 -8.58 -1.09 -2.74
C LEU A 167 -9.76 -0.17 -3.10
N VAL A 168 -10.63 0.18 -2.15
CA VAL A 168 -11.93 0.81 -2.43
C VAL A 168 -11.84 2.16 -3.15
N ASN A 169 -10.72 2.85 -3.00
CA ASN A 169 -10.45 4.15 -3.64
C ASN A 169 -9.56 4.04 -4.89
N ASP A 170 -9.49 2.88 -5.54
CA ASP A 170 -8.67 2.62 -6.74
C ASP A 170 -7.22 3.16 -6.59
N PRO A 171 -6.46 2.73 -5.57
CA PRO A 171 -5.15 3.28 -5.28
C PRO A 171 -4.12 2.94 -6.35
N GLU A 172 -3.17 3.85 -6.59
CA GLU A 172 -2.02 3.63 -7.47
C GLU A 172 -0.84 2.96 -6.73
N LEU A 173 -0.82 3.07 -5.40
CA LEU A 173 0.17 2.44 -4.53
C LEU A 173 -0.54 1.65 -3.43
N ILE A 174 -0.19 0.38 -3.26
CA ILE A 174 -0.67 -0.45 -2.15
C ILE A 174 0.52 -0.77 -1.25
N ILE A 175 0.39 -0.45 0.04
CA ILE A 175 1.37 -0.76 1.07
C ILE A 175 0.81 -1.87 1.97
N LEU A 176 1.48 -3.02 1.98
CA LEU A 176 1.12 -4.17 2.80
C LEU A 176 2.06 -4.26 3.99
N GLY A 177 1.58 -3.92 5.19
CA GLY A 177 2.38 -3.81 6.41
C GLY A 177 2.87 -5.13 7.01
N LYS A 178 2.43 -6.28 6.50
CA LYS A 178 2.92 -7.60 6.87
C LYS A 178 3.20 -8.38 5.59
N SER A 179 4.26 -9.20 5.59
CA SER A 179 4.58 -10.11 4.50
C SER A 179 3.36 -10.98 4.17
N MET A 180 2.55 -10.52 3.24
CA MET A 180 1.53 -11.33 2.59
C MET A 180 2.09 -11.72 1.24
N ILE A 181 2.35 -13.01 1.09
CA ILE A 181 2.51 -13.61 -0.22
C ILE A 181 1.10 -13.68 -0.80
N LEU A 182 0.74 -12.72 -1.64
CA LEU A 182 -0.40 -12.86 -2.54
C LEU A 182 0.10 -13.79 -3.66
N TYR A 183 -0.29 -15.06 -3.58
CA TYR A 183 -0.25 -15.90 -4.76
C TYR A 183 -1.45 -15.49 -5.62
N PRO A 184 -1.27 -15.03 -6.85
CA PRO A 184 -2.34 -15.08 -7.82
C PRO A 184 -2.62 -16.56 -8.03
N GLU A 185 -3.80 -17.02 -7.66
CA GLU A 185 -4.26 -18.33 -8.12
C GLU A 185 -4.43 -18.27 -9.63
N PRO A 186 -4.03 -19.35 -10.33
CA PRO A 186 -4.07 -19.41 -11.78
C PRO A 186 -5.47 -19.31 -12.36
#